data_40c5a4d71580b2f16ff00ad51316a823
#
_entry.id   40c5a4d71580b2f16ff00ad51316a823
#
_cell.length_a   1.000
_cell.length_b   1.000
_cell.length_c   1.000
_cell.angle_alpha   90.00
_cell.angle_beta   90.00
_cell.angle_gamma   90.00
#
_symmetry.space_group_name_H-M   'P 1'
#
loop_
_entity.id
_entity.type
_entity.pdbx_description
1 polymer ?
#
loop_
_entity_poly.entity_id
_entity_poly.type
_entity_poly.pdbx_seq_one_letter_code
_entity_poly.pdbx_strand_id
1 'polypeptide(L)'
;ILTEMLIRFFHYTLVTCAYLLAVIYVLFRMMQIFPGKSRWGKAACWLGGVMSVFFIVTLYLRLFNLGGWFIPFQNVAYIWMTFVFYVFLLTLLFTLFRVVSSWIKPLREWLAPRMLSIQRGYALFTFLFVCALLVYGLYHFTQPKVKELTLEIDKPVPEWKIVVISDMHLGTMSADVMRRHVDTINAMKPDLVLMVGDQFVVNWRDISPMEYANVLRRLHPRYGVYAIHGNHESYHEISYNKDPRVAQLFKYMKIKLLNDTAVVVGDSLVLAGRADTSRVYPRKSLGELVANVPESLPLILLDHRPDNMRVAHQYGVDVQFSGHTHNGQLFPMNVKQRVEGLINGKLYYGYKNMGGTHCYVTAGLGGSGAPVRIGTSGEIVVVKLKQK
;
A
#
# COMPACT_ATOMS: atom_id res chain seq x y z
N ILE A 1 -10.97 21.20 -8.25
CA ILE A 1 -11.67 20.72 -7.03
C ILE A 1 -12.94 19.95 -7.43
N LEU A 2 -13.91 20.56 -8.15
CA LEU A 2 -15.18 19.90 -8.52
C LEU A 2 -14.94 18.64 -9.38
N THR A 3 -14.08 18.73 -10.38
CA THR A 3 -13.72 17.59 -11.26
C THR A 3 -13.10 16.44 -10.48
N GLU A 4 -12.21 16.70 -9.53
CA GLU A 4 -11.60 15.69 -8.67
C GLU A 4 -12.62 15.04 -7.73
N MET A 5 -13.50 15.84 -7.13
CA MET A 5 -14.60 15.30 -6.31
C MET A 5 -15.50 14.39 -7.12
N LEU A 6 -15.83 14.75 -8.38
CA LEU A 6 -16.62 13.93 -9.28
C LEU A 6 -15.92 12.61 -9.65
N ILE A 7 -14.61 12.64 -9.95
CA ILE A 7 -13.82 11.44 -10.24
C ILE A 7 -13.80 10.51 -9.02
N ARG A 8 -13.55 11.04 -7.82
CA ARG A 8 -13.58 10.26 -6.57
C ARG A 8 -14.97 9.70 -6.28
N PHE A 9 -16.01 10.51 -6.46
CA PHE A 9 -17.39 10.07 -6.28
C PHE A 9 -17.74 8.93 -7.23
N PHE A 10 -17.38 9.03 -8.52
CA PHE A 10 -17.58 7.97 -9.50
C PHE A 10 -16.83 6.69 -9.12
N HIS A 11 -15.54 6.83 -8.71
CA HIS A 11 -14.75 5.69 -8.25
C HIS A 11 -15.38 5.02 -7.02
N TYR A 12 -15.80 5.79 -6.02
CA TYR A 12 -16.48 5.26 -4.83
C TYR A 12 -17.80 4.58 -5.17
N THR A 13 -18.53 5.12 -6.13
CA THR A 13 -19.79 4.52 -6.60
C THR A 13 -19.52 3.16 -7.26
N LEU A 14 -18.50 3.04 -8.10
CA LEU A 14 -18.12 1.76 -8.71
C LEU A 14 -17.70 0.72 -7.66
N VAL A 15 -16.87 1.12 -6.71
CA VAL A 15 -16.47 0.26 -5.57
C VAL A 15 -17.68 -0.16 -4.76
N THR A 16 -18.61 0.76 -4.47
CA THR A 16 -19.85 0.48 -3.72
C THR A 16 -20.74 -0.51 -4.47
N CYS A 17 -20.93 -0.35 -5.77
CA CYS A 17 -21.71 -1.29 -6.57
C CYS A 17 -21.11 -2.71 -6.54
N ALA A 18 -19.81 -2.84 -6.77
CA ALA A 18 -19.12 -4.13 -6.71
C ALA A 18 -19.22 -4.76 -5.30
N TYR A 19 -19.05 -3.96 -4.26
CA TYR A 19 -19.17 -4.38 -2.88
C TYR A 19 -20.59 -4.84 -2.53
N LEU A 20 -21.62 -4.09 -2.92
CA LEU A 20 -23.02 -4.46 -2.70
C LEU A 20 -23.39 -5.78 -3.38
N LEU A 21 -22.92 -6.01 -4.59
CA LEU A 21 -23.12 -7.30 -5.28
C LEU A 21 -22.52 -8.46 -4.47
N ALA A 22 -21.33 -8.28 -3.93
CA ALA A 22 -20.69 -9.29 -3.08
C ALA A 22 -21.48 -9.52 -1.78
N VAL A 23 -21.92 -8.45 -1.10
CA VAL A 23 -22.72 -8.52 0.12
C VAL A 23 -24.05 -9.21 -0.13
N ILE A 24 -24.80 -8.80 -1.15
CA ILE A 24 -26.10 -9.39 -1.52
C ILE A 24 -25.92 -10.88 -1.80
N TYR A 25 -24.89 -11.26 -2.53
CA TYR A 25 -24.60 -12.66 -2.80
C TYR A 25 -24.32 -13.46 -1.53
N VAL A 26 -23.48 -12.96 -0.63
CA VAL A 26 -23.16 -13.61 0.65
C VAL A 26 -24.40 -13.76 1.51
N LEU A 27 -25.19 -12.69 1.67
CA LEU A 27 -26.43 -12.70 2.46
C LEU A 27 -27.46 -13.66 1.87
N PHE A 28 -27.63 -13.71 0.56
CA PHE A 28 -28.49 -14.66 -0.12
C PHE A 28 -28.07 -16.12 0.19
N ARG A 29 -26.77 -16.41 0.15
CA ARG A 29 -26.24 -17.74 0.50
C ARG A 29 -26.44 -18.07 1.98
N MET A 30 -26.26 -17.10 2.88
CA MET A 30 -26.54 -17.28 4.30
C MET A 30 -28.02 -17.62 4.56
N MET A 31 -28.96 -16.95 3.91
CA MET A 31 -30.39 -17.23 4.06
C MET A 31 -30.76 -18.66 3.61
N GLN A 32 -30.04 -19.24 2.64
CA GLN A 32 -30.27 -20.64 2.23
C GLN A 32 -29.82 -21.67 3.28
N ILE A 33 -28.87 -21.32 4.12
CA ILE A 33 -28.28 -22.22 5.14
C ILE A 33 -29.10 -22.20 6.43
N PHE A 34 -29.66 -21.05 6.79
CA PHE A 34 -30.43 -20.87 8.01
C PHE A 34 -31.94 -20.98 7.73
N PRO A 35 -32.68 -21.81 8.44
CA PRO A 35 -34.14 -21.82 8.32
C PRO A 35 -34.72 -20.44 8.58
N GLY A 36 -35.74 -20.03 7.84
CA GLY A 36 -36.34 -18.69 7.92
C GLY A 36 -36.81 -18.23 9.32
N LYS A 37 -36.98 -19.17 10.29
CA LYS A 37 -37.30 -18.92 11.70
C LYS A 37 -36.07 -18.80 12.61
N SER A 38 -34.84 -19.01 12.09
CA SER A 38 -33.61 -18.94 12.90
C SER A 38 -33.34 -17.51 13.37
N ARG A 39 -33.41 -17.27 14.69
CA ARG A 39 -33.07 -15.97 15.30
C ARG A 39 -31.62 -15.61 15.03
N TRP A 40 -30.70 -16.56 15.09
CA TRP A 40 -29.27 -16.36 14.84
C TRP A 40 -28.98 -16.04 13.39
N GLY A 41 -29.65 -16.71 12.44
CA GLY A 41 -29.51 -16.39 11.02
C GLY A 41 -29.99 -14.97 10.70
N LYS A 42 -31.13 -14.56 11.25
CA LYS A 42 -31.63 -13.18 11.12
C LYS A 42 -30.66 -12.17 11.74
N ALA A 43 -30.18 -12.41 12.96
CA ALA A 43 -29.23 -11.52 13.64
C ALA A 43 -27.92 -11.37 12.83
N ALA A 44 -27.38 -12.46 12.29
CA ALA A 44 -26.17 -12.42 11.45
C ALA A 44 -26.39 -11.62 10.15
N CYS A 45 -27.56 -11.79 9.48
CA CYS A 45 -27.89 -11.01 8.30
C CYS A 45 -28.06 -9.50 8.63
N TRP A 46 -28.72 -9.18 9.74
CA TRP A 46 -28.86 -7.80 10.19
C TRP A 46 -27.51 -7.17 10.51
N LEU A 47 -26.66 -7.84 11.29
CA LEU A 47 -25.33 -7.37 11.62
C LEU A 47 -24.49 -7.15 10.35
N GLY A 48 -24.52 -8.13 9.43
CA GLY A 48 -23.82 -8.02 8.15
C GLY A 48 -24.32 -6.84 7.31
N GLY A 49 -25.63 -6.61 7.27
CA GLY A 49 -26.23 -5.47 6.60
C GLY A 49 -25.82 -4.14 7.21
N VAL A 50 -25.95 -4.00 8.54
CA VAL A 50 -25.58 -2.77 9.27
C VAL A 50 -24.10 -2.44 9.08
N MET A 51 -23.21 -3.40 9.24
CA MET A 51 -21.78 -3.20 9.05
C MET A 51 -21.43 -2.86 7.59
N SER A 52 -22.19 -3.38 6.63
CA SER A 52 -22.00 -3.05 5.23
C SER A 52 -22.45 -1.64 4.89
N VAL A 53 -23.55 -1.17 5.47
CA VAL A 53 -23.97 0.23 5.40
C VAL A 53 -22.95 1.14 6.08
N PHE A 54 -22.44 0.74 7.25
CA PHE A 54 -21.39 1.48 7.96
C PHE A 54 -20.14 1.67 7.08
N PHE A 55 -19.69 0.63 6.36
CA PHE A 55 -18.58 0.76 5.41
C PHE A 55 -18.89 1.77 4.31
N ILE A 56 -20.07 1.68 3.67
CA ILE A 56 -20.46 2.57 2.58
C ILE A 56 -20.51 4.01 3.07
N VAL A 57 -21.19 4.26 4.19
CA VAL A 57 -21.26 5.60 4.80
C VAL A 57 -19.85 6.14 5.09
N THR A 58 -19.00 5.32 5.71
CA THR A 58 -17.61 5.70 6.01
C THR A 58 -16.81 6.02 4.75
N LEU A 59 -17.00 5.26 3.66
CA LEU A 59 -16.34 5.50 2.38
C LEU A 59 -16.69 6.88 1.81
N TYR A 60 -17.97 7.25 1.82
CA TYR A 60 -18.41 8.57 1.31
C TYR A 60 -18.08 9.73 2.26
N LEU A 61 -18.09 9.50 3.58
CA LEU A 61 -17.71 10.53 4.55
C LEU A 61 -16.24 10.98 4.39
N ARG A 62 -15.36 10.16 3.80
CA ARG A 62 -14.00 10.58 3.43
C ARG A 62 -13.95 11.77 2.47
N LEU A 63 -15.00 12.01 1.70
CA LEU A 63 -15.07 13.18 0.81
C LEU A 63 -15.15 14.52 1.59
N PHE A 64 -15.54 14.46 2.86
CA PHE A 64 -15.76 15.65 3.70
C PHE A 64 -14.61 15.99 4.65
N ASN A 65 -13.50 15.23 4.62
CA ASN A 65 -12.30 15.47 5.45
C ASN A 65 -12.64 15.70 6.94
N LEU A 66 -13.23 14.71 7.57
CA LEU A 66 -13.77 14.80 8.94
C LEU A 66 -12.72 14.84 10.07
N GLY A 67 -11.43 14.77 9.75
CA GLY A 67 -10.35 14.83 10.73
C GLY A 67 -9.90 13.48 11.30
N GLY A 68 -8.86 13.53 12.11
CA GLY A 68 -8.17 12.34 12.63
C GLY A 68 -9.00 11.44 13.53
N TRP A 69 -10.01 11.98 14.22
CA TRP A 69 -10.94 11.21 15.04
C TRP A 69 -11.74 10.18 14.24
N PHE A 70 -11.85 10.39 12.92
CA PHE A 70 -12.58 9.50 12.02
C PHE A 70 -11.76 8.27 11.58
N ILE A 71 -10.43 8.30 11.71
CA ILE A 71 -9.53 7.21 11.29
C ILE A 71 -9.85 5.85 11.92
N PRO A 72 -10.11 5.74 13.24
CA PRO A 72 -10.50 4.45 13.83
C PRO A 72 -11.75 3.85 13.19
N PHE A 73 -12.75 4.67 12.87
CA PHE A 73 -13.97 4.22 12.18
C PHE A 73 -13.65 3.74 10.76
N GLN A 74 -12.77 4.42 10.04
CA GLN A 74 -12.30 3.99 8.72
C GLN A 74 -11.59 2.63 8.81
N ASN A 75 -10.72 2.45 9.78
CA ASN A 75 -9.99 1.19 9.95
C ASN A 75 -10.97 0.03 10.21
N VAL A 76 -11.95 0.20 11.09
CA VAL A 76 -13.00 -0.80 11.33
C VAL A 76 -13.79 -1.11 10.06
N ALA A 77 -14.20 -0.08 9.32
CA ALA A 77 -14.95 -0.22 8.08
C ALA A 77 -14.15 -0.98 7.00
N TYR A 78 -12.86 -0.70 6.85
CA TYR A 78 -11.99 -1.39 5.90
C TYR A 78 -11.65 -2.82 6.32
N ILE A 79 -11.50 -3.09 7.63
CA ILE A 79 -11.37 -4.47 8.14
C ILE A 79 -12.64 -5.26 7.81
N TRP A 80 -13.82 -4.65 8.00
CA TRP A 80 -15.09 -5.28 7.63
C TRP A 80 -15.19 -5.55 6.12
N MET A 81 -14.83 -4.58 5.30
CA MET A 81 -14.76 -4.78 3.83
C MET A 81 -13.84 -5.95 3.47
N THR A 82 -12.69 -6.06 4.12
CA THR A 82 -11.75 -7.16 3.90
C THR A 82 -12.34 -8.49 4.35
N PHE A 83 -13.09 -8.52 5.46
CA PHE A 83 -13.85 -9.69 5.91
C PHE A 83 -14.84 -10.14 4.83
N VAL A 84 -15.69 -9.23 4.35
CA VAL A 84 -16.67 -9.52 3.29
C VAL A 84 -16.00 -10.02 2.02
N PHE A 85 -14.87 -9.42 1.63
CA PHE A 85 -14.11 -9.84 0.47
C PHE A 85 -13.68 -11.31 0.54
N TYR A 86 -13.10 -11.76 1.66
CA TYR A 86 -12.68 -13.15 1.80
C TYR A 86 -13.86 -14.11 1.99
N VAL A 87 -14.90 -13.72 2.71
CA VAL A 87 -16.14 -14.51 2.80
C VAL A 87 -16.77 -14.69 1.42
N PHE A 88 -16.81 -13.63 0.60
CA PHE A 88 -17.29 -13.69 -0.77
C PHE A 88 -16.47 -14.65 -1.63
N LEU A 89 -15.13 -14.53 -1.61
CA LEU A 89 -14.24 -15.42 -2.39
C LEU A 89 -14.44 -16.89 -2.02
N LEU A 90 -14.46 -17.22 -0.73
CA LEU A 90 -14.66 -18.59 -0.28
C LEU A 90 -16.06 -19.10 -0.61
N THR A 91 -17.08 -18.26 -0.46
CA THR A 91 -18.47 -18.63 -0.83
C THR A 91 -18.59 -18.87 -2.34
N LEU A 92 -17.91 -18.06 -3.15
CA LEU A 92 -17.85 -18.25 -4.60
C LEU A 92 -17.13 -19.56 -4.97
N LEU A 93 -16.00 -19.85 -4.34
CA LEU A 93 -15.26 -21.09 -4.53
C LEU A 93 -16.12 -22.32 -4.18
N PHE A 94 -16.84 -22.28 -3.05
CA PHE A 94 -17.75 -23.35 -2.68
C PHE A 94 -18.92 -23.50 -3.67
N THR A 95 -19.42 -22.39 -4.19
CA THR A 95 -20.47 -22.43 -5.23
C THR A 95 -19.97 -23.08 -6.50
N LEU A 96 -18.75 -22.74 -6.93
CA LEU A 96 -18.10 -23.37 -8.07
C LEU A 96 -17.94 -24.89 -7.86
N PHE A 97 -17.45 -25.29 -6.66
CA PHE A 97 -17.39 -26.70 -6.29
C PHE A 97 -18.74 -27.40 -6.41
N ARG A 98 -19.83 -26.80 -5.94
CA ARG A 98 -21.19 -27.34 -6.07
C ARG A 98 -21.63 -27.49 -7.53
N VAL A 99 -21.35 -26.49 -8.36
CA VAL A 99 -21.69 -26.54 -9.80
C VAL A 99 -20.92 -27.68 -10.46
N VAL A 100 -19.61 -27.75 -10.28
CA VAL A 100 -18.76 -28.80 -10.87
C VAL A 100 -19.19 -30.20 -10.38
N SER A 101 -19.43 -30.35 -9.08
CA SER A 101 -19.87 -31.62 -8.48
C SER A 101 -21.26 -32.07 -8.99
N SER A 102 -22.12 -31.14 -9.43
CA SER A 102 -23.45 -31.48 -9.99
C SER A 102 -23.35 -32.18 -11.35
N TRP A 103 -22.25 -32.02 -12.07
CA TRP A 103 -22.02 -32.68 -13.37
C TRP A 103 -21.54 -34.13 -13.22
N ILE A 104 -21.03 -34.51 -12.03
CA ILE A 104 -20.51 -35.85 -11.77
C ILE A 104 -21.61 -36.65 -11.02
N LYS A 105 -22.34 -37.52 -11.72
CA LYS A 105 -23.52 -38.23 -11.18
C LYS A 105 -23.28 -38.92 -9.83
N PRO A 106 -22.23 -39.77 -9.64
CA PRO A 106 -21.99 -40.41 -8.36
C PRO A 106 -21.75 -39.42 -7.20
N LEU A 107 -20.99 -38.35 -7.47
CA LEU A 107 -20.68 -37.31 -6.48
C LEU A 107 -21.93 -36.51 -6.10
N ARG A 108 -22.75 -36.16 -7.09
CA ARG A 108 -24.02 -35.45 -6.86
C ARG A 108 -24.96 -36.28 -5.98
N GLU A 109 -25.13 -37.59 -6.25
CA GLU A 109 -26.01 -38.49 -5.49
C GLU A 109 -25.50 -38.66 -4.05
N TRP A 110 -24.18 -38.75 -3.85
CA TRP A 110 -23.57 -38.82 -2.54
C TRP A 110 -23.70 -37.51 -1.74
N LEU A 111 -23.54 -36.36 -2.38
CA LEU A 111 -23.61 -35.02 -1.77
C LEU A 111 -25.05 -34.61 -1.43
N ALA A 112 -26.05 -34.98 -2.26
CA ALA A 112 -27.40 -34.45 -2.16
C ALA A 112 -28.01 -34.55 -0.75
N PRO A 113 -28.02 -35.72 -0.07
CA PRO A 113 -28.61 -35.82 1.29
C PRO A 113 -27.78 -35.12 2.37
N ARG A 114 -26.52 -34.80 2.10
CA ARG A 114 -25.55 -34.21 3.05
C ARG A 114 -25.36 -32.73 2.85
N MET A 115 -25.87 -32.16 1.75
CA MET A 115 -25.54 -30.84 1.27
C MET A 115 -25.78 -29.73 2.28
N LEU A 116 -26.90 -29.77 3.01
CA LEU A 116 -27.22 -28.74 4.02
C LEU A 116 -26.23 -28.78 5.20
N SER A 117 -25.86 -29.97 5.66
CA SER A 117 -24.86 -30.12 6.73
C SER A 117 -23.49 -29.66 6.29
N ILE A 118 -23.08 -29.98 5.05
CA ILE A 118 -21.83 -29.53 4.45
C ILE A 118 -21.82 -28.00 4.34
N GLN A 119 -22.91 -27.39 3.86
CA GLN A 119 -23.03 -25.94 3.76
C GLN A 119 -22.88 -25.25 5.12
N ARG A 120 -23.51 -25.78 6.16
CA ARG A 120 -23.41 -25.24 7.53
C ARG A 120 -21.99 -25.37 8.08
N GLY A 121 -21.38 -26.53 7.91
CA GLY A 121 -19.99 -26.77 8.33
C GLY A 121 -19.02 -25.84 7.58
N TYR A 122 -19.21 -25.69 6.26
CA TYR A 122 -18.40 -24.80 5.45
C TYR A 122 -18.60 -23.32 5.84
N ALA A 123 -19.81 -22.89 6.13
CA ALA A 123 -20.08 -21.51 6.57
C ALA A 123 -19.39 -21.20 7.92
N LEU A 124 -19.45 -22.14 8.88
CA LEU A 124 -18.74 -22.01 10.14
C LEU A 124 -17.21 -21.99 9.92
N PHE A 125 -16.69 -22.91 9.11
CA PHE A 125 -15.28 -22.94 8.73
C PHE A 125 -14.86 -21.61 8.11
N THR A 126 -15.63 -21.10 7.12
CA THR A 126 -15.35 -19.82 6.45
C THR A 126 -15.28 -18.67 7.45
N PHE A 127 -16.25 -18.59 8.36
CA PHE A 127 -16.28 -17.55 9.39
C PHE A 127 -15.02 -17.60 10.28
N LEU A 128 -14.73 -18.77 10.85
CA LEU A 128 -13.59 -18.94 11.75
C LEU A 128 -12.25 -18.71 11.01
N PHE A 129 -12.14 -19.24 9.80
CA PHE A 129 -10.94 -19.09 8.97
C PHE A 129 -10.68 -17.62 8.61
N VAL A 130 -11.71 -16.87 8.19
CA VAL A 130 -11.56 -15.46 7.83
C VAL A 130 -11.25 -14.62 9.07
N CYS A 131 -11.87 -14.91 10.23
CA CYS A 131 -11.49 -14.24 11.48
C CYS A 131 -10.02 -14.48 11.83
N ALA A 132 -9.55 -15.73 11.77
CA ALA A 132 -8.15 -16.05 12.02
C ALA A 132 -7.21 -15.39 10.99
N LEU A 133 -7.60 -15.37 9.71
CA LEU A 133 -6.87 -14.71 8.63
C LEU A 133 -6.75 -13.20 8.84
N LEU A 134 -7.79 -12.55 9.35
CA LEU A 134 -7.75 -11.12 9.67
C LEU A 134 -6.84 -10.84 10.86
N VAL A 135 -6.90 -11.64 11.93
CA VAL A 135 -5.98 -11.51 13.07
C VAL A 135 -4.52 -11.66 12.61
N TYR A 136 -4.25 -12.69 11.81
CA TYR A 136 -2.95 -12.89 11.17
C TYR A 136 -2.53 -11.66 10.34
N GLY A 137 -3.42 -11.14 9.50
CA GLY A 137 -3.15 -10.00 8.63
C GLY A 137 -2.92 -8.69 9.38
N LEU A 138 -3.65 -8.44 10.48
CA LEU A 138 -3.44 -7.31 11.39
C LEU A 138 -2.06 -7.38 12.07
N TYR A 139 -1.67 -8.56 12.54
CA TYR A 139 -0.35 -8.79 13.11
C TYR A 139 0.75 -8.52 12.08
N HIS A 140 0.65 -9.10 10.87
CA HIS A 140 1.64 -8.93 9.80
C HIS A 140 1.74 -7.49 9.28
N PHE A 141 0.66 -6.73 9.37
CA PHE A 141 0.67 -5.31 9.01
C PHE A 141 1.63 -4.49 9.87
N THR A 142 1.79 -4.86 11.14
CA THR A 142 2.66 -4.15 12.08
C THR A 142 4.08 -4.72 12.16
N GLN A 143 4.39 -5.80 11.42
CA GLN A 143 5.66 -6.53 11.45
C GLN A 143 6.30 -6.54 10.06
N PRO A 144 6.93 -5.45 9.62
CA PRO A 144 7.62 -5.40 8.34
C PRO A 144 8.85 -6.32 8.36
N LYS A 145 9.14 -6.89 7.21
CA LYS A 145 10.37 -7.68 7.01
C LYS A 145 11.52 -6.77 6.65
N VAL A 146 12.69 -7.01 7.20
CA VAL A 146 13.93 -6.41 6.72
C VAL A 146 14.37 -7.17 5.48
N LYS A 147 14.52 -6.44 4.36
CA LYS A 147 14.95 -6.97 3.07
C LYS A 147 16.32 -6.42 2.72
N GLU A 148 17.33 -7.26 2.70
CA GLU A 148 18.68 -6.85 2.31
C GLU A 148 18.87 -7.01 0.79
N LEU A 149 19.56 -6.03 0.19
CA LEU A 149 19.87 -5.96 -1.23
C LEU A 149 21.28 -5.41 -1.40
N THR A 150 22.14 -6.10 -2.14
CA THR A 150 23.45 -5.58 -2.56
C THR A 150 23.37 -5.16 -4.00
N LEU A 151 23.72 -3.91 -4.30
CA LEU A 151 23.78 -3.36 -5.65
C LEU A 151 25.22 -2.97 -5.96
N GLU A 152 25.72 -3.50 -7.07
CA GLU A 152 27.05 -3.23 -7.59
C GLU A 152 26.95 -2.40 -8.87
N ILE A 153 27.57 -1.22 -8.87
CA ILE A 153 27.54 -0.27 -10.00
C ILE A 153 28.94 -0.05 -10.56
N ASP A 154 29.03 0.36 -11.81
CA ASP A 154 30.33 0.57 -12.49
C ASP A 154 31.01 1.86 -12.07
N LYS A 155 30.24 2.88 -11.66
CA LYS A 155 30.78 4.18 -11.23
C LYS A 155 31.48 4.08 -9.87
N PRO A 156 32.59 4.84 -9.68
CA PRO A 156 33.29 4.84 -8.39
C PRO A 156 32.37 5.40 -7.29
N VAL A 157 32.25 4.63 -6.24
CA VAL A 157 31.43 4.98 -5.06
C VAL A 157 31.96 4.28 -3.81
N PRO A 158 32.05 4.97 -2.66
CA PRO A 158 32.27 4.28 -1.39
C PRO A 158 31.09 3.38 -1.07
N GLU A 159 31.28 2.43 -0.17
CA GLU A 159 30.15 1.60 0.29
C GLU A 159 29.15 2.47 1.07
N TRP A 160 27.88 2.43 0.62
CA TRP A 160 26.75 3.07 1.26
C TRP A 160 25.79 2.05 1.84
N LYS A 161 25.36 2.26 3.08
CA LYS A 161 24.22 1.57 3.68
C LYS A 161 23.00 2.48 3.63
N ILE A 162 22.10 2.21 2.69
CA ILE A 162 20.90 3.01 2.45
C ILE A 162 19.68 2.25 2.95
N VAL A 163 18.84 2.88 3.76
CA VAL A 163 17.53 2.32 4.10
C VAL A 163 16.46 2.99 3.27
N VAL A 164 15.66 2.20 2.58
CA VAL A 164 14.53 2.66 1.75
C VAL A 164 13.22 2.22 2.38
N ILE A 165 12.33 3.18 2.60
CA ILE A 165 10.95 2.96 3.04
C ILE A 165 9.99 3.74 2.15
N SER A 166 8.76 3.28 2.02
CA SER A 166 7.71 3.92 1.22
C SER A 166 6.35 3.61 1.80
N ASP A 167 5.33 4.30 1.33
CA ASP A 167 3.93 3.94 1.56
C ASP A 167 3.63 3.71 3.05
N MET A 168 4.11 4.63 3.90
CA MET A 168 3.89 4.54 5.34
C MET A 168 2.42 4.74 5.69
N HIS A 169 1.72 5.56 4.92
CA HIS A 169 0.31 5.88 5.13
C HIS A 169 0.02 6.18 6.62
N LEU A 170 0.76 7.15 7.17
CA LEU A 170 0.61 7.57 8.56
C LEU A 170 -0.85 7.90 8.87
N GLY A 171 -1.35 7.33 9.97
CA GLY A 171 -2.76 7.30 10.33
C GLY A 171 -3.41 5.91 10.22
N THR A 172 -2.91 5.00 9.36
CA THR A 172 -3.35 3.59 9.37
C THR A 172 -2.66 2.77 10.44
N MET A 173 -1.42 3.10 10.78
CA MET A 173 -0.73 2.50 11.93
C MET A 173 -0.53 3.55 13.03
N SER A 174 -0.47 3.11 14.29
CA SER A 174 -0.24 4.02 15.41
C SER A 174 1.19 4.56 15.45
N ALA A 175 1.38 5.71 16.09
CA ALA A 175 2.69 6.30 16.29
C ALA A 175 3.64 5.38 17.07
N ASP A 176 3.13 4.54 17.99
CA ASP A 176 3.93 3.56 18.72
C ASP A 176 4.47 2.45 17.81
N VAL A 177 3.67 1.98 16.84
CA VAL A 177 4.15 1.04 15.82
C VAL A 177 5.23 1.71 14.98
N MET A 178 5.00 2.93 14.53
CA MET A 178 5.99 3.69 13.76
C MET A 178 7.27 3.95 14.54
N ARG A 179 7.18 4.19 15.84
CA ARG A 179 8.35 4.35 16.73
C ARG A 179 9.23 3.10 16.73
N ARG A 180 8.65 1.91 16.83
CA ARG A 180 9.42 0.65 16.75
C ARG A 180 10.14 0.50 15.40
N HIS A 181 9.49 0.93 14.30
CA HIS A 181 10.13 0.89 12.98
C HIS A 181 11.30 1.87 12.89
N VAL A 182 11.13 3.09 13.41
CA VAL A 182 12.22 4.08 13.49
C VAL A 182 13.38 3.57 14.34
N ASP A 183 13.10 2.95 15.49
CA ASP A 183 14.14 2.37 16.35
C ASP A 183 14.86 1.21 15.61
N THR A 184 14.14 0.38 14.88
CA THR A 184 14.72 -0.67 14.03
C THR A 184 15.63 -0.09 12.95
N ILE A 185 15.19 0.97 12.25
CA ILE A 185 15.98 1.63 11.21
C ILE A 185 17.24 2.23 11.81
N ASN A 186 17.14 2.93 12.94
CA ASN A 186 18.29 3.53 13.60
C ASN A 186 19.32 2.49 14.10
N ALA A 187 18.83 1.32 14.59
CA ALA A 187 19.70 0.22 15.00
C ALA A 187 20.56 -0.34 13.86
N MET A 188 20.11 -0.21 12.61
CA MET A 188 20.86 -0.59 11.41
C MET A 188 22.01 0.39 11.11
N LYS A 189 22.05 1.56 11.74
CA LYS A 189 23.05 2.63 11.51
C LYS A 189 23.21 2.98 10.03
N PRO A 190 22.14 3.39 9.34
CA PRO A 190 22.21 3.71 7.90
C PRO A 190 23.02 4.99 7.67
N ASP A 191 23.70 5.05 6.52
CA ASP A 191 24.29 6.29 6.02
C ASP A 191 23.20 7.24 5.53
N LEU A 192 22.13 6.70 4.97
CA LEU A 192 21.07 7.45 4.30
C LEU A 192 19.71 6.77 4.50
N VAL A 193 18.65 7.55 4.70
CA VAL A 193 17.27 7.07 4.67
C VAL A 193 16.51 7.74 3.55
N LEU A 194 15.88 6.94 2.68
CA LEU A 194 15.08 7.38 1.53
C LEU A 194 13.60 7.01 1.75
N MET A 195 12.72 8.00 1.65
CA MET A 195 11.27 7.86 1.74
C MET A 195 10.64 8.07 0.37
N VAL A 196 10.12 7.00 -0.24
CA VAL A 196 9.73 6.99 -1.64
C VAL A 196 8.22 7.22 -1.81
N GLY A 197 7.68 8.25 -1.16
CA GLY A 197 6.30 8.72 -1.31
C GLY A 197 5.26 8.03 -0.42
N ASP A 198 4.06 8.55 -0.45
CA ASP A 198 2.88 8.10 0.29
C ASP A 198 3.13 7.99 1.81
N GLN A 199 3.69 9.08 2.39
CA GLN A 199 3.92 9.18 3.82
C GLN A 199 2.60 9.28 4.60
N PHE A 200 1.59 9.98 4.05
CA PHE A 200 0.31 10.26 4.71
C PHE A 200 -0.87 9.59 3.98
N VAL A 201 -1.86 9.08 4.73
CA VAL A 201 -3.07 8.44 4.15
C VAL A 201 -4.08 9.47 3.69
N VAL A 202 -4.19 10.56 4.43
CA VAL A 202 -5.26 11.56 4.34
C VAL A 202 -4.60 12.93 4.43
N ASN A 203 -5.42 13.97 4.32
CA ASN A 203 -4.96 15.31 4.62
C ASN A 203 -4.17 15.28 5.95
N TRP A 204 -2.90 15.71 5.92
CA TRP A 204 -2.02 15.73 7.10
C TRP A 204 -2.64 16.44 8.32
N ARG A 205 -3.68 17.28 8.11
CA ARG A 205 -4.45 17.94 9.17
C ARG A 205 -5.35 16.98 9.95
N ASP A 206 -5.67 15.83 9.35
CA ASP A 206 -6.65 14.88 9.89
C ASP A 206 -5.99 13.85 10.83
N ILE A 207 -4.67 13.75 10.85
CA ILE A 207 -3.91 12.98 11.82
C ILE A 207 -3.32 13.92 12.87
N SER A 208 -2.80 13.40 13.98
CA SER A 208 -1.96 14.18 14.90
C SER A 208 -0.54 14.35 14.29
N PRO A 209 -0.33 15.35 13.40
CA PRO A 209 0.89 15.39 12.58
C PRO A 209 2.13 15.54 13.45
N MET A 210 2.02 16.21 14.61
CA MET A 210 3.14 16.39 15.54
C MET A 210 3.51 15.10 16.24
N GLU A 211 2.57 14.20 16.50
CA GLU A 211 2.86 12.89 17.10
C GLU A 211 3.76 12.07 16.18
N TYR A 212 3.42 11.95 14.91
CA TYR A 212 4.23 11.26 13.91
C TYR A 212 5.52 12.01 13.58
N ALA A 213 5.47 13.34 13.54
CA ALA A 213 6.65 14.16 13.31
C ALA A 213 7.70 13.98 14.41
N ASN A 214 7.28 13.88 15.67
CA ASN A 214 8.17 13.59 16.79
C ASN A 214 8.84 12.21 16.67
N VAL A 215 8.11 11.23 16.13
CA VAL A 215 8.65 9.89 15.85
C VAL A 215 9.66 9.93 14.71
N LEU A 216 9.28 10.50 13.55
CA LEU A 216 10.15 10.54 12.37
C LEU A 216 11.40 11.40 12.56
N ARG A 217 11.30 12.48 13.38
CA ARG A 217 12.45 13.31 13.75
C ARG A 217 13.56 12.53 14.46
N ARG A 218 13.27 11.34 15.02
CA ARG A 218 14.25 10.48 15.69
C ARG A 218 15.13 9.70 14.71
N LEU A 219 14.81 9.69 13.42
CA LEU A 219 15.70 9.16 12.40
C LEU A 219 17.00 10.00 12.37
N HIS A 220 18.16 9.32 12.46
CA HIS A 220 19.45 9.98 12.51
C HIS A 220 20.53 9.29 11.66
N PRO A 221 20.28 9.09 10.34
CA PRO A 221 21.29 8.59 9.42
C PRO A 221 22.40 9.64 9.24
N ARG A 222 23.62 9.17 8.89
CA ARG A 222 24.81 10.01 8.77
C ARG A 222 24.64 11.19 7.80
N TYR A 223 24.01 10.98 6.64
CA TYR A 223 23.84 11.98 5.57
C TYR A 223 22.43 12.55 5.47
N GLY A 224 21.53 12.13 6.37
CA GLY A 224 20.19 12.67 6.48
C GLY A 224 19.09 11.82 5.83
N VAL A 225 17.87 12.33 5.95
CA VAL A 225 16.65 11.71 5.44
C VAL A 225 16.16 12.52 4.24
N TYR A 226 15.86 11.84 3.14
CA TYR A 226 15.34 12.44 1.92
C TYR A 226 14.01 11.78 1.53
N ALA A 227 13.08 12.58 1.03
CA ALA A 227 11.76 12.11 0.67
C ALA A 227 11.29 12.69 -0.67
N ILE A 228 10.40 11.98 -1.33
CA ILE A 228 9.57 12.49 -2.42
C ILE A 228 8.10 12.39 -2.01
N HIS A 229 7.23 13.16 -2.66
CA HIS A 229 5.79 12.94 -2.56
C HIS A 229 5.36 11.74 -3.40
N GLY A 230 4.35 10.99 -2.89
CA GLY A 230 3.60 10.03 -3.68
C GLY A 230 2.28 10.62 -4.18
N ASN A 231 1.39 9.75 -4.66
CA ASN A 231 0.10 10.21 -5.17
C ASN A 231 -0.84 10.70 -4.05
N HIS A 232 -0.70 10.19 -2.84
CA HIS A 232 -1.52 10.65 -1.71
C HIS A 232 -1.19 12.10 -1.34
N GLU A 233 0.08 12.48 -1.28
CA GLU A 233 0.48 13.87 -1.08
C GLU A 233 0.08 14.73 -2.28
N SER A 234 0.28 14.24 -3.51
CA SER A 234 0.01 14.99 -4.75
C SER A 234 -1.47 15.25 -4.98
N TYR A 235 -2.37 14.34 -4.63
CA TYR A 235 -3.83 14.59 -4.65
C TYR A 235 -4.25 15.74 -3.72
N HIS A 236 -3.46 16.01 -2.71
CA HIS A 236 -3.68 17.10 -1.76
C HIS A 236 -2.78 18.31 -2.03
N GLU A 237 -1.99 18.29 -3.09
CA GLU A 237 -0.94 19.28 -3.38
C GLU A 237 -1.47 20.72 -3.55
N ILE A 238 -2.72 20.90 -4.00
CA ILE A 238 -3.38 22.21 -3.98
C ILE A 238 -3.45 22.76 -2.55
N SER A 239 -3.60 21.87 -1.57
CA SER A 239 -3.60 22.20 -0.14
C SER A 239 -2.20 22.18 0.47
N TYR A 240 -1.28 21.33 -0.04
CA TYR A 240 0.06 21.11 0.52
C TYR A 240 1.08 22.14 0.08
N ASN A 241 1.23 22.42 -1.22
CA ASN A 241 2.23 23.37 -1.71
C ASN A 241 1.92 24.83 -1.35
N LYS A 242 0.67 25.12 -1.00
CA LYS A 242 0.26 26.44 -0.55
C LYS A 242 0.16 26.57 0.97
N ASP A 243 0.31 25.46 1.72
CA ASP A 243 0.30 25.50 3.16
C ASP A 243 1.75 25.49 3.71
N PRO A 244 2.24 26.64 4.19
CA PRO A 244 3.61 26.74 4.71
C PRO A 244 3.88 25.82 5.90
N ARG A 245 2.84 25.33 6.56
CA ARG A 245 2.97 24.40 7.70
C ARG A 245 3.48 23.04 7.28
N VAL A 246 3.22 22.59 6.05
CA VAL A 246 3.76 21.32 5.52
C VAL A 246 5.27 21.40 5.40
N ALA A 247 5.77 22.45 4.76
CA ALA A 247 7.21 22.67 4.66
C ALA A 247 7.86 22.80 6.04
N GLN A 248 7.19 23.49 6.98
CA GLN A 248 7.63 23.59 8.38
C GLN A 248 7.66 22.23 9.07
N LEU A 249 6.67 21.36 8.81
CA LEU A 249 6.61 19.99 9.36
C LEU A 249 7.78 19.14 8.88
N PHE A 250 8.05 19.12 7.56
CA PHE A 250 9.21 18.40 7.01
C PHE A 250 10.53 18.96 7.53
N LYS A 251 10.65 20.29 7.66
CA LYS A 251 11.81 20.94 8.30
C LYS A 251 11.95 20.52 9.76
N TYR A 252 10.86 20.46 10.52
CA TYR A 252 10.84 19.99 11.91
C TYR A 252 11.29 18.54 12.01
N MET A 253 10.82 17.67 11.11
CA MET A 253 11.22 16.26 11.02
C MET A 253 12.67 16.08 10.53
N LYS A 254 13.35 17.15 10.08
CA LYS A 254 14.68 17.11 9.44
C LYS A 254 14.71 16.26 8.17
N ILE A 255 13.62 16.21 7.44
CA ILE A 255 13.47 15.49 6.16
C ILE A 255 13.58 16.49 5.02
N LYS A 256 14.45 16.20 4.05
CA LYS A 256 14.63 17.00 2.83
C LYS A 256 13.74 16.47 1.72
N LEU A 257 12.82 17.31 1.21
CA LEU A 257 11.97 16.96 0.08
C LEU A 257 12.70 17.19 -1.26
N LEU A 258 12.64 16.18 -2.12
CA LEU A 258 13.24 16.18 -3.46
C LEU A 258 12.14 16.10 -4.54
N ASN A 259 11.24 17.06 -4.58
CA ASN A 259 10.22 17.09 -5.63
C ASN A 259 10.75 17.84 -6.85
N ASP A 260 10.99 17.13 -7.96
CA ASP A 260 11.62 17.62 -9.19
C ASP A 260 12.97 18.33 -8.94
N THR A 261 13.77 17.77 -8.03
CA THR A 261 15.10 18.30 -7.67
C THR A 261 16.13 17.17 -7.56
N ALA A 262 17.37 17.51 -7.88
CA ALA A 262 18.54 16.64 -7.67
C ALA A 262 19.55 17.33 -6.75
N VAL A 263 20.21 16.55 -5.89
CA VAL A 263 21.22 17.02 -4.94
C VAL A 263 22.39 16.05 -4.86
N VAL A 264 23.59 16.58 -4.64
CA VAL A 264 24.78 15.78 -4.33
C VAL A 264 24.81 15.52 -2.82
N VAL A 265 25.07 14.30 -2.42
CA VAL A 265 25.15 13.85 -1.04
C VAL A 265 26.49 13.21 -0.77
N GLY A 266 27.19 13.69 0.27
CA GLY A 266 28.51 13.18 0.67
C GLY A 266 29.56 13.24 -0.43
N ASP A 267 29.43 14.20 -1.35
CA ASP A 267 30.32 14.44 -2.51
C ASP A 267 30.55 13.22 -3.43
N SER A 268 29.78 12.15 -3.24
CA SER A 268 29.98 10.86 -3.92
C SER A 268 28.72 10.22 -4.48
N LEU A 269 27.55 10.81 -4.26
CA LEU A 269 26.27 10.25 -4.68
C LEU A 269 25.29 11.36 -5.09
N VAL A 270 24.56 11.17 -6.17
CA VAL A 270 23.46 12.05 -6.57
C VAL A 270 22.13 11.39 -6.23
N LEU A 271 21.26 12.15 -5.54
CA LEU A 271 19.86 11.81 -5.35
C LEU A 271 18.99 12.70 -6.21
N ALA A 272 18.18 12.12 -7.09
CA ALA A 272 17.17 12.83 -7.86
C ALA A 272 15.78 12.34 -7.43
N GLY A 273 14.90 13.27 -7.09
CA GLY A 273 13.52 12.97 -6.71
C GLY A 273 12.53 13.57 -7.70
N ARG A 274 11.61 12.73 -8.21
CA ARG A 274 10.55 13.16 -9.12
C ARG A 274 9.25 13.44 -8.36
N ALA A 275 8.53 14.47 -8.79
CA ALA A 275 7.15 14.68 -8.36
C ALA A 275 6.23 13.59 -8.94
N ASP A 276 5.17 13.23 -8.23
CA ASP A 276 4.21 12.22 -8.71
C ASP A 276 3.39 12.72 -9.90
N THR A 277 2.98 11.78 -10.78
CA THR A 277 2.19 12.07 -12.00
C THR A 277 0.76 12.51 -11.72
N SER A 278 0.21 12.24 -10.53
CA SER A 278 -1.13 12.72 -10.13
C SER A 278 -1.16 14.20 -9.73
N ARG A 279 -0.04 14.87 -9.83
CA ARG A 279 0.11 16.31 -9.58
C ARG A 279 -0.72 17.15 -10.55
N VAL A 280 -1.27 18.25 -10.07
CA VAL A 280 -2.02 19.22 -10.91
C VAL A 280 -1.13 19.98 -11.89
N TYR A 281 0.16 20.12 -11.55
CA TYR A 281 1.15 20.78 -12.39
C TYR A 281 2.05 19.74 -13.06
N PRO A 282 2.48 19.99 -14.31
CA PRO A 282 3.39 19.07 -14.99
C PRO A 282 4.70 18.93 -14.21
N ARG A 283 5.15 17.69 -14.02
CA ARG A 283 6.46 17.40 -13.45
C ARG A 283 7.55 17.58 -14.49
N LYS A 284 8.77 17.86 -14.06
CA LYS A 284 9.93 17.87 -14.97
C LYS A 284 10.07 16.54 -15.70
N SER A 285 10.46 16.60 -16.96
CA SER A 285 10.98 15.42 -17.65
C SER A 285 12.22 14.89 -16.91
N LEU A 286 12.53 13.61 -17.09
CA LEU A 286 13.73 13.05 -16.44
C LEU A 286 15.01 13.73 -16.96
N GLY A 287 15.07 14.07 -18.27
CA GLY A 287 16.20 14.80 -18.84
C GLY A 287 16.40 16.18 -18.21
N GLU A 288 15.34 16.96 -18.02
CA GLU A 288 15.42 18.27 -17.34
C GLU A 288 15.87 18.13 -15.87
N LEU A 289 15.41 17.07 -15.18
CA LEU A 289 15.75 16.82 -13.78
C LEU A 289 17.24 16.54 -13.60
N VAL A 290 17.85 15.81 -14.54
CA VAL A 290 19.25 15.37 -14.45
C VAL A 290 20.23 16.16 -15.32
N ALA A 291 19.77 17.18 -16.05
CA ALA A 291 20.58 17.93 -17.01
C ALA A 291 21.88 18.52 -16.42
N ASN A 292 21.89 18.88 -15.15
CA ASN A 292 23.03 19.49 -14.45
C ASN A 292 23.66 18.57 -13.40
N VAL A 293 23.45 17.27 -13.49
CA VAL A 293 23.97 16.27 -12.56
C VAL A 293 25.35 15.82 -13.06
N PRO A 294 26.39 15.72 -12.18
CA PRO A 294 27.69 15.18 -12.58
C PRO A 294 27.55 13.73 -13.05
N GLU A 295 27.87 13.46 -14.32
CA GLU A 295 27.78 12.11 -14.92
C GLU A 295 28.72 11.09 -14.27
N SER A 296 29.83 11.58 -13.68
CA SER A 296 30.82 10.74 -12.99
C SER A 296 30.33 10.17 -11.67
N LEU A 297 29.30 10.76 -11.06
CA LEU A 297 28.74 10.28 -9.80
C LEU A 297 27.60 9.28 -10.03
N PRO A 298 27.44 8.29 -9.15
CA PRO A 298 26.25 7.45 -9.13
C PRO A 298 24.97 8.25 -8.96
N LEU A 299 23.95 7.91 -9.73
CA LEU A 299 22.66 8.58 -9.71
C LEU A 299 21.57 7.62 -9.20
N ILE A 300 21.00 7.93 -8.03
CA ILE A 300 19.81 7.27 -7.49
C ILE A 300 18.58 8.14 -7.79
N LEU A 301 17.61 7.54 -8.48
CA LEU A 301 16.31 8.14 -8.77
C LEU A 301 15.26 7.64 -7.79
N LEU A 302 14.51 8.56 -7.19
CA LEU A 302 13.28 8.29 -6.47
C LEU A 302 12.11 8.68 -7.35
N ASP A 303 11.28 7.72 -7.75
CA ASP A 303 10.03 7.95 -8.48
C ASP A 303 8.96 7.03 -7.88
N HIS A 304 7.96 7.61 -7.21
CA HIS A 304 7.00 6.85 -6.41
C HIS A 304 6.30 5.76 -7.22
N ARG A 305 5.86 6.07 -8.45
CA ARG A 305 5.20 5.09 -9.34
C ARG A 305 6.23 4.37 -10.22
N PRO A 306 6.14 3.03 -10.34
CA PRO A 306 7.08 2.24 -11.14
C PRO A 306 6.75 2.27 -12.66
N ASP A 307 6.24 3.38 -13.18
CA ASP A 307 5.68 3.42 -14.55
C ASP A 307 6.74 3.53 -15.66
N ASN A 308 7.86 4.21 -15.44
CA ASN A 308 8.83 4.57 -16.47
C ASN A 308 10.25 4.04 -16.23
N MET A 309 10.39 2.92 -15.54
CA MET A 309 11.70 2.35 -15.16
C MET A 309 12.62 2.04 -16.38
N ARG A 310 12.04 1.65 -17.52
CA ARG A 310 12.81 1.35 -18.75
C ARG A 310 13.50 2.57 -19.33
N VAL A 311 12.97 3.78 -19.08
CA VAL A 311 13.50 5.02 -19.60
C VAL A 311 14.63 5.56 -18.73
N ALA A 312 14.69 5.16 -17.46
CA ALA A 312 15.68 5.66 -16.50
C ALA A 312 17.12 5.45 -16.98
N HIS A 313 17.41 4.28 -17.55
CA HIS A 313 18.75 3.96 -18.09
C HIS A 313 19.24 4.96 -19.14
N GLN A 314 18.35 5.45 -20.02
CA GLN A 314 18.70 6.39 -21.09
C GLN A 314 19.23 7.74 -20.57
N TYR A 315 18.98 8.02 -19.29
CA TYR A 315 19.40 9.25 -18.60
C TYR A 315 20.50 9.00 -17.55
N GLY A 316 21.21 7.88 -17.65
CA GLY A 316 22.36 7.58 -16.77
C GLY A 316 21.98 7.24 -15.33
N VAL A 317 20.72 6.85 -15.06
CA VAL A 317 20.27 6.42 -13.73
C VAL A 317 20.85 5.05 -13.41
N ASP A 318 21.62 4.95 -12.32
CA ASP A 318 22.24 3.70 -11.88
C ASP A 318 21.25 2.87 -11.04
N VAL A 319 20.46 3.54 -10.16
CA VAL A 319 19.49 2.89 -9.27
C VAL A 319 18.18 3.66 -9.28
N GLN A 320 17.03 2.95 -9.37
CA GLN A 320 15.70 3.56 -9.17
C GLN A 320 14.94 2.83 -8.08
N PHE A 321 14.41 3.59 -7.11
CA PHE A 321 13.49 3.10 -6.11
C PHE A 321 12.08 3.63 -6.36
N SER A 322 11.08 2.72 -6.24
CA SER A 322 9.65 3.03 -6.36
C SER A 322 8.84 2.30 -5.30
N GLY A 323 7.62 2.77 -5.04
CA GLY A 323 6.64 2.19 -4.12
C GLY A 323 5.29 1.98 -4.81
N HIS A 324 4.20 2.54 -4.22
CA HIS A 324 2.86 2.66 -4.79
C HIS A 324 2.04 1.36 -4.89
N THR A 325 2.65 0.25 -5.18
CA THR A 325 1.95 -1.00 -5.53
C THR A 325 1.53 -1.82 -4.32
N HIS A 326 2.14 -1.59 -3.16
CA HIS A 326 1.98 -2.36 -1.93
C HIS A 326 2.20 -3.88 -2.09
N ASN A 327 2.80 -4.33 -3.21
CA ASN A 327 2.81 -5.75 -3.61
C ASN A 327 1.40 -6.37 -3.56
N GLY A 328 0.38 -5.58 -3.92
CA GLY A 328 -1.04 -5.97 -3.89
C GLY A 328 -1.67 -6.09 -2.51
N GLN A 329 -0.92 -5.95 -1.43
CA GLN A 329 -1.33 -5.94 -0.01
C GLN A 329 -2.15 -7.16 0.45
N LEU A 330 -3.16 -7.58 -0.30
CA LEU A 330 -4.08 -8.68 -0.01
C LEU A 330 -3.99 -9.77 -1.09
N PHE A 331 -3.89 -11.04 -0.70
CA PHE A 331 -4.07 -12.15 -1.63
C PHE A 331 -5.54 -12.18 -2.11
N PRO A 332 -5.83 -12.40 -3.40
CA PRO A 332 -4.92 -12.74 -4.50
C PRO A 332 -4.41 -11.54 -5.33
N MET A 333 -4.57 -10.29 -4.86
CA MET A 333 -4.17 -9.10 -5.62
C MET A 333 -2.66 -9.09 -5.93
N ASN A 334 -1.82 -9.61 -5.03
CA ASN A 334 -0.40 -9.80 -5.28
C ASN A 334 -0.13 -10.75 -6.45
N VAL A 335 -0.91 -11.82 -6.60
CA VAL A 335 -0.82 -12.74 -7.74
C VAL A 335 -1.25 -12.03 -9.03
N LYS A 336 -2.37 -11.31 -8.98
CA LYS A 336 -2.85 -10.49 -10.11
C LYS A 336 -1.75 -9.54 -10.61
N GLN A 337 -1.13 -8.76 -9.71
CA GLN A 337 -0.06 -7.83 -10.09
C GLN A 337 1.16 -8.54 -10.71
N ARG A 338 1.54 -9.72 -10.19
CA ARG A 338 2.63 -10.50 -10.78
C ARG A 338 2.31 -10.97 -12.19
N VAL A 339 1.10 -11.48 -12.40
CA VAL A 339 0.65 -11.92 -13.73
C VAL A 339 0.60 -10.74 -14.70
N GLU A 340 0.05 -9.60 -14.27
CA GLU A 340 0.06 -8.38 -15.09
C GLU A 340 1.48 -7.92 -15.42
N GLY A 341 2.42 -8.00 -14.47
CA GLY A 341 3.83 -7.68 -14.69
C GLY A 341 4.50 -8.59 -15.73
N LEU A 342 4.16 -9.88 -15.72
CA LEU A 342 4.65 -10.83 -16.74
C LEU A 342 4.11 -10.50 -18.14
N ILE A 343 2.84 -10.08 -18.22
CA ILE A 343 2.18 -9.78 -19.50
C ILE A 343 2.68 -8.46 -20.09
N ASN A 344 2.75 -7.38 -19.29
CA ASN A 344 3.05 -6.03 -19.77
C ASN A 344 4.52 -5.62 -19.56
N GLY A 345 5.32 -6.49 -18.94
CA GLY A 345 6.74 -6.26 -18.67
C GLY A 345 7.03 -5.20 -17.61
N LYS A 346 6.02 -4.80 -16.81
CA LYS A 346 6.18 -3.85 -15.69
C LYS A 346 6.68 -4.58 -14.44
N LEU A 347 7.45 -3.86 -13.62
CA LEU A 347 7.85 -4.35 -12.30
C LEU A 347 6.86 -3.81 -11.26
N TYR A 348 6.11 -4.69 -10.62
CA TYR A 348 5.18 -4.32 -9.54
C TYR A 348 5.74 -4.55 -8.15
N TYR A 349 6.78 -5.40 -8.01
CA TYR A 349 7.41 -5.68 -6.73
C TYR A 349 8.78 -6.34 -6.91
N GLY A 350 9.71 -5.97 -6.02
CA GLY A 350 11.03 -6.58 -5.92
C GLY A 350 12.05 -5.96 -6.87
N TYR A 351 13.13 -6.70 -7.11
CA TYR A 351 14.28 -6.25 -7.88
C TYR A 351 14.22 -6.70 -9.34
N LYS A 352 14.66 -5.83 -10.24
CA LYS A 352 14.95 -6.16 -11.64
C LYS A 352 16.01 -5.19 -12.20
N ASN A 353 16.99 -5.71 -12.92
CA ASN A 353 17.87 -4.87 -13.75
C ASN A 353 17.15 -4.58 -15.07
N MET A 354 17.00 -3.31 -15.40
CA MET A 354 16.33 -2.85 -16.62
C MET A 354 17.28 -1.98 -17.45
N GLY A 355 17.98 -2.64 -18.40
CA GLY A 355 18.88 -1.97 -19.33
C GLY A 355 20.13 -1.36 -18.69
N GLY A 356 20.56 -1.83 -17.53
CA GLY A 356 21.69 -1.30 -16.78
C GLY A 356 21.29 -0.58 -15.48
N THR A 357 20.04 -0.09 -15.38
CA THR A 357 19.50 0.51 -14.14
C THR A 357 19.02 -0.59 -13.18
N HIS A 358 19.48 -0.56 -11.94
CA HIS A 358 18.98 -1.39 -10.85
C HIS A 358 17.64 -0.83 -10.37
N CYS A 359 16.54 -1.48 -10.68
CA CYS A 359 15.19 -1.06 -10.29
C CYS A 359 14.67 -1.89 -9.11
N TYR A 360 14.14 -1.23 -8.09
CA TYR A 360 13.48 -1.90 -6.97
C TYR A 360 12.14 -1.24 -6.67
N VAL A 361 11.08 -2.05 -6.64
CA VAL A 361 9.75 -1.62 -6.20
C VAL A 361 9.46 -2.23 -4.84
N THR A 362 9.31 -1.37 -3.83
CA THR A 362 9.05 -1.83 -2.46
C THR A 362 7.59 -2.14 -2.24
N ALA A 363 7.31 -3.10 -1.34
CA ALA A 363 5.96 -3.39 -0.86
C ALA A 363 5.40 -2.30 0.08
N GLY A 364 6.22 -1.32 0.45
CA GLY A 364 5.87 -0.29 1.42
C GLY A 364 5.92 -0.77 2.87
N LEU A 365 6.01 0.16 3.80
CA LEU A 365 6.08 -0.10 5.24
C LEU A 365 4.68 -0.26 5.85
N GLY A 366 3.74 0.59 5.47
CA GLY A 366 2.35 0.58 5.88
C GLY A 366 1.42 -0.12 4.88
N GLY A 367 0.29 0.50 4.57
CA GLY A 367 -0.68 -0.02 3.61
C GLY A 367 -1.84 0.93 3.36
N SER A 368 -2.47 0.80 2.21
CA SER A 368 -3.60 1.63 1.82
C SER A 368 -4.93 0.97 2.23
N GLY A 369 -5.83 1.74 2.80
CA GLY A 369 -7.16 1.27 3.23
C GLY A 369 -7.11 0.45 4.52
N ALA A 370 -7.35 -0.87 4.46
CA ALA A 370 -7.36 -1.73 5.63
C ALA A 370 -5.96 -1.89 6.23
N PRO A 371 -5.79 -1.78 7.57
CA PRO A 371 -4.51 -2.07 8.24
C PRO A 371 -4.24 -3.58 8.32
N VAL A 372 -4.29 -4.26 7.18
CA VAL A 372 -4.22 -5.73 7.07
C VAL A 372 -3.31 -6.10 5.89
N ARG A 373 -2.40 -7.04 6.10
CA ARG A 373 -1.59 -7.65 5.04
C ARG A 373 -1.74 -9.16 5.02
N ILE A 374 -2.21 -9.70 3.91
CA ILE A 374 -2.46 -11.14 3.73
C ILE A 374 -1.77 -11.61 2.45
N GLY A 375 -0.85 -12.58 2.58
CA GLY A 375 -0.04 -13.08 1.48
C GLY A 375 1.09 -12.14 1.05
N THR A 376 1.27 -11.02 1.74
CA THR A 376 2.34 -10.03 1.57
C THR A 376 2.82 -9.54 2.93
N SER A 377 3.94 -8.83 2.96
CA SER A 377 4.46 -8.22 4.19
C SER A 377 4.88 -6.79 3.88
N GLY A 378 4.74 -5.89 4.85
CA GLY A 378 5.47 -4.62 4.82
C GLY A 378 6.98 -4.87 4.82
N GLU A 379 7.77 -3.90 4.38
CA GLU A 379 9.22 -4.08 4.36
C GLU A 379 10.00 -2.80 4.65
N ILE A 380 11.17 -2.99 5.22
CA ILE A 380 12.26 -2.01 5.35
C ILE A 380 13.38 -2.56 4.47
N VAL A 381 13.73 -1.84 3.39
CA VAL A 381 14.75 -2.30 2.45
C VAL A 381 16.09 -1.72 2.84
N VAL A 382 17.07 -2.59 3.10
CA VAL A 382 18.46 -2.22 3.39
C VAL A 382 19.30 -2.48 2.15
N VAL A 383 19.82 -1.42 1.57
CA VAL A 383 20.62 -1.49 0.35
C VAL A 383 22.09 -1.24 0.69
N LYS A 384 22.94 -2.19 0.34
CA LYS A 384 24.40 -2.00 0.28
C LYS A 384 24.75 -1.62 -1.16
N LEU A 385 25.06 -0.36 -1.39
CA LEU A 385 25.51 0.13 -2.69
C LEU A 385 27.03 0.21 -2.66
N LYS A 386 27.68 -0.40 -3.63
CA LYS A 386 29.15 -0.40 -3.78
C LYS A 386 29.57 -0.46 -5.24
N GLN A 387 30.82 -0.10 -5.48
CA GLN A 387 31.45 -0.31 -6.79
C GLN A 387 31.65 -1.81 -7.04
N LYS A 388 31.54 -2.20 -8.33
CA LYS A 388 31.89 -3.57 -8.78
C LYS A 388 33.36 -3.90 -8.56
#